data_40224ba1c659f0a84b5f1f8e6092e369
#
_entry.id   40224ba1c659f0a84b5f1f8e6092e369
#
_cell.length_a   1.000
_cell.length_b   1.000
_cell.length_c   1.000
_cell.angle_alpha   90.00
_cell.angle_beta   90.00
_cell.angle_gamma   90.00
#
_symmetry.space_group_name_H-M   'P 1'
#
loop_
_entity.id
_entity.type
_entity.pdbx_description
1 polymer ?
#
loop_
_entity_poly.entity_id
_entity_poly.type
_entity_poly.pdbx_seq_one_letter_code
_entity_poly.pdbx_strand_id
1 'polypeptide(L)'
;MLRVSELKKGFGSGSRRLEVLKGINMDVKAGELVSLMGPSGCGKSTLLNIIGGLLEADSGEITLDSFNYGTKSPNRVVDVRRSGVGWIFQDFHLVDRLDALDNVAFSLELSGMSSSEAEGRAMDALTRVGLADRMNFIPDQLSGGQQQ
;
A
#
# COMPACT_ATOMS: atom_id res chain seq x y z
N MET A 1 0.44 15.66 -2.98
CA MET A 1 0.88 16.22 -1.66
C MET A 1 0.13 15.47 -0.57
N LEU A 2 0.84 15.00 0.47
CA LEU A 2 0.23 14.36 1.66
C LEU A 2 0.34 15.30 2.86
N ARG A 3 -0.76 15.48 3.57
CA ARG A 3 -0.79 16.14 4.88
C ARG A 3 -1.49 15.25 5.90
N VAL A 4 -0.88 15.10 7.06
CA VAL A 4 -1.40 14.38 8.23
C VAL A 4 -1.45 15.36 9.39
N SER A 5 -2.61 15.48 10.06
CA SER A 5 -2.82 16.43 11.15
C SER A 5 -3.44 15.73 12.36
N GLU A 6 -2.78 15.86 13.51
CA GLU A 6 -3.22 15.37 14.83
C GLU A 6 -3.72 13.91 14.80
N LEU A 7 -3.05 13.06 14.01
CA LEU A 7 -3.50 11.68 13.79
C LEU A 7 -3.28 10.83 15.04
N LYS A 8 -4.35 10.23 15.54
CA LYS A 8 -4.33 9.34 16.71
C LYS A 8 -4.89 7.99 16.39
N LYS A 9 -4.30 6.96 16.96
CA LYS A 9 -4.77 5.58 16.90
C LYS A 9 -4.40 4.80 18.14
N GLY A 10 -5.37 4.10 18.70
CA GLY A 10 -5.15 3.12 19.76
C GLY A 10 -5.85 1.80 19.44
N PHE A 11 -5.42 0.75 20.11
CA PHE A 11 -5.98 -0.60 20.00
C PHE A 11 -6.42 -1.09 21.38
N GLY A 12 -7.43 -1.96 21.42
CA GLY A 12 -8.04 -2.44 22.65
C GLY A 12 -9.12 -1.48 23.17
N SER A 13 -9.67 -1.79 24.35
CA SER A 13 -10.76 -1.04 24.97
C SER A 13 -10.56 -0.84 26.47
N GLY A 14 -11.18 0.19 27.03
CA GLY A 14 -11.13 0.51 28.46
C GLY A 14 -9.72 0.66 29.00
N SER A 15 -9.42 0.05 30.13
CA SER A 15 -8.10 0.13 30.79
C SER A 15 -6.96 -0.60 30.05
N ARG A 16 -7.29 -1.41 29.04
CA ARG A 16 -6.30 -2.10 28.19
C ARG A 16 -6.05 -1.43 26.85
N ARG A 17 -6.59 -0.22 26.67
CA ARG A 17 -6.34 0.55 25.43
C ARG A 17 -4.90 1.02 25.36
N LEU A 18 -4.19 0.65 24.29
CA LEU A 18 -2.84 1.09 24.00
C LEU A 18 -2.90 2.17 22.90
N GLU A 19 -2.52 3.40 23.22
CA GLU A 19 -2.32 4.44 22.22
C GLU A 19 -1.00 4.21 21.47
N VAL A 20 -1.12 4.00 20.16
CA VAL A 20 0.00 3.75 19.25
C VAL A 20 0.41 5.04 18.54
N LEU A 21 -0.55 5.78 18.00
CA LEU A 21 -0.31 7.11 17.42
C LEU A 21 -0.90 8.17 18.35
N LYS A 22 -0.10 9.17 18.71
CA LYS A 22 -0.39 10.14 19.77
C LYS A 22 -0.46 11.60 19.27
N GLY A 23 -1.08 11.82 18.10
CA GLY A 23 -1.16 13.14 17.47
C GLY A 23 0.00 13.37 16.50
N ILE A 24 0.09 12.54 15.48
CA ILE A 24 1.13 12.66 14.45
C ILE A 24 0.77 13.79 13.49
N ASN A 25 1.75 14.65 13.24
CA ASN A 25 1.70 15.70 12.24
C ASN A 25 2.82 15.49 11.22
N MET A 26 2.49 15.50 9.92
CA MET A 26 3.46 15.28 8.86
C MET A 26 2.96 15.91 7.55
N ASP A 27 3.85 16.55 6.83
CA ASP A 27 3.62 17.04 5.47
C ASP A 27 4.66 16.41 4.53
N VAL A 28 4.21 15.89 3.39
CA VAL A 28 5.07 15.35 2.33
C VAL A 28 4.71 16.01 1.01
N LYS A 29 5.69 16.61 0.36
CA LYS A 29 5.50 17.29 -0.93
C LYS A 29 5.56 16.31 -2.09
N ALA A 30 5.07 16.72 -3.25
CA ALA A 30 5.23 15.93 -4.47
C ALA A 30 6.72 15.74 -4.80
N GLY A 31 7.10 14.53 -5.19
CA GLY A 31 8.49 14.16 -5.50
C GLY A 31 9.39 13.91 -4.29
N GLU A 32 8.88 14.08 -3.07
CA GLU A 32 9.66 13.88 -1.85
C GLU A 32 9.73 12.40 -1.46
N LEU A 33 10.94 11.93 -1.11
CA LEU A 33 11.17 10.62 -0.51
C LEU A 33 11.32 10.77 1.00
N VAL A 34 10.44 10.11 1.75
CA VAL A 34 10.42 10.16 3.22
C VAL A 34 10.72 8.79 3.79
N SER A 35 11.68 8.73 4.73
CA SER A 35 11.98 7.52 5.49
C SER A 35 11.37 7.58 6.89
N LEU A 36 10.57 6.57 7.24
CA LEU A 36 9.96 6.43 8.56
C LEU A 36 10.75 5.43 9.39
N MET A 37 11.52 5.91 10.36
CA MET A 37 12.40 5.11 11.21
C MET A 37 11.93 5.06 12.66
N GLY A 38 12.30 4.01 13.38
CA GLY A 38 12.01 3.81 14.79
C GLY A 38 12.01 2.33 15.20
N PRO A 39 11.98 2.04 16.50
CA PRO A 39 12.01 0.66 17.02
C PRO A 39 10.77 -0.15 16.57
N SER A 40 10.86 -1.47 16.71
CA SER A 40 9.70 -2.34 16.48
C SER A 40 8.55 -1.98 17.44
N GLY A 41 7.32 -2.00 16.94
CA GLY A 41 6.12 -1.67 17.73
C GLY A 41 5.83 -0.18 17.94
N CYS A 42 6.66 0.76 17.45
CA CYS A 42 6.42 2.21 17.63
C CYS A 42 5.30 2.79 16.74
N GLY A 43 4.63 1.98 15.92
CA GLY A 43 3.46 2.42 15.14
C GLY A 43 3.71 2.77 13.67
N LYS A 44 4.90 2.51 13.11
CA LYS A 44 5.22 2.80 11.69
C LYS A 44 4.22 2.17 10.72
N SER A 45 4.00 0.86 10.85
CA SER A 45 3.04 0.15 10.00
C SER A 45 1.60 0.62 10.23
N THR A 46 1.25 0.98 11.46
CA THR A 46 -0.06 1.57 11.78
C THR A 46 -0.26 2.89 11.04
N LEU A 47 0.74 3.77 11.08
CA LEU A 47 0.71 5.06 10.37
C LEU A 47 0.59 4.84 8.85
N LEU A 48 1.42 3.98 8.27
CA LEU A 48 1.36 3.67 6.84
C LEU A 48 0.02 3.06 6.43
N ASN A 49 -0.53 2.12 7.22
CA ASN A 49 -1.84 1.52 6.94
C ASN A 49 -2.98 2.55 6.97
N ILE A 50 -2.91 3.55 7.85
CA ILE A 50 -3.92 4.60 7.90
C ILE A 50 -3.74 5.56 6.72
N ILE A 51 -2.51 5.98 6.40
CA ILE A 51 -2.22 6.79 5.21
C ILE A 51 -2.68 6.09 3.93
N GLY A 52 -2.44 4.79 3.83
CA GLY A 52 -2.86 4.00 2.67
C GLY A 52 -4.34 3.61 2.65
N GLY A 53 -5.14 4.06 3.61
CA GLY A 53 -6.58 3.77 3.66
C GLY A 53 -6.93 2.32 3.97
N LEU A 54 -6.01 1.54 4.55
CA LEU A 54 -6.25 0.16 5.00
C LEU A 54 -6.76 0.08 6.44
N LEU A 55 -6.55 1.14 7.21
CA LEU A 55 -6.98 1.26 8.60
C LEU A 55 -7.54 2.67 8.85
N GLU A 56 -8.58 2.78 9.66
CA GLU A 56 -9.12 4.08 10.10
C GLU A 56 -8.38 4.60 11.32
N ALA A 57 -8.21 5.91 11.41
CA ALA A 57 -7.74 6.57 12.62
C ALA A 57 -8.88 6.76 13.64
N ASP A 58 -8.53 6.92 14.91
CA ASP A 58 -9.52 7.28 15.93
C ASP A 58 -9.85 8.77 15.90
N SER A 59 -8.87 9.61 15.55
CA SER A 59 -9.04 11.06 15.33
C SER A 59 -7.90 11.59 14.44
N GLY A 60 -8.08 12.84 14.00
CA GLY A 60 -7.14 13.51 13.10
C GLY A 60 -7.58 13.44 11.64
N GLU A 61 -6.83 14.10 10.79
CA GLU A 61 -7.15 14.24 9.37
C GLU A 61 -5.97 13.80 8.50
N ILE A 62 -6.29 13.23 7.35
CA ILE A 62 -5.35 12.98 6.28
C ILE A 62 -5.90 13.59 5.00
N THR A 63 -5.08 14.40 4.35
CA THR A 63 -5.33 14.91 3.01
C THR A 63 -4.26 14.40 2.07
N LEU A 64 -4.66 13.65 1.06
CA LEU A 64 -3.80 13.18 -0.03
C LEU A 64 -4.34 13.73 -1.33
N ASP A 65 -3.65 14.70 -1.91
CA ASP A 65 -4.10 15.48 -3.05
C ASP A 65 -5.55 16.01 -2.86
N SER A 66 -6.53 15.49 -3.59
CA SER A 66 -7.94 15.85 -3.48
C SER A 66 -8.75 15.01 -2.46
N PHE A 67 -8.14 13.95 -1.90
CA PHE A 67 -8.82 13.09 -0.95
C PHE A 67 -8.64 13.58 0.47
N ASN A 68 -9.74 13.67 1.22
CA ASN A 68 -9.73 13.95 2.65
C ASN A 68 -10.35 12.77 3.40
N TYR A 69 -9.56 12.16 4.28
CA TYR A 69 -9.92 10.99 5.07
C TYR A 69 -9.12 10.96 6.38
N GLY A 70 -9.04 9.83 7.05
CA GLY A 70 -8.33 9.62 8.32
C GLY A 70 -9.23 8.80 9.23
N THR A 71 -10.33 9.37 9.69
CA THR A 71 -11.35 8.67 10.50
C THR A 71 -12.38 7.92 9.67
N LYS A 72 -12.27 7.95 8.33
CA LYS A 72 -13.18 7.19 7.47
C LYS A 72 -12.76 5.72 7.45
N SER A 73 -13.76 4.84 7.53
CA SER A 73 -13.52 3.39 7.45
C SER A 73 -12.92 2.99 6.09
N PRO A 74 -12.11 1.91 6.01
CA PRO A 74 -11.49 1.46 4.76
C PRO A 74 -12.45 1.27 3.60
N ASN A 75 -13.70 0.86 3.87
CA ASN A 75 -14.73 0.68 2.85
C ASN A 75 -15.22 2.00 2.23
N ARG A 76 -14.97 3.14 2.89
CA ARG A 76 -15.33 4.48 2.39
C ARG A 76 -14.18 5.21 1.71
N VAL A 77 -13.00 4.60 1.66
CA VAL A 77 -11.80 5.19 1.06
C VAL A 77 -11.22 4.29 -0.06
N VAL A 78 -12.06 3.53 -0.72
CA VAL A 78 -11.66 2.63 -1.81
C VAL A 78 -10.98 3.40 -2.94
N ASP A 79 -11.48 4.60 -3.27
CA ASP A 79 -10.91 5.43 -4.34
C ASP A 79 -9.49 5.91 -4.02
N VAL A 80 -9.17 6.16 -2.75
CA VAL A 80 -7.80 6.47 -2.30
C VAL A 80 -6.86 5.31 -2.62
N ARG A 81 -7.28 4.08 -2.31
CA ARG A 81 -6.46 2.89 -2.59
C ARG A 81 -6.34 2.59 -4.08
N ARG A 82 -7.38 2.90 -4.86
CA ARG A 82 -7.43 2.60 -6.29
C ARG A 82 -6.58 3.56 -7.14
N SER A 83 -6.60 4.84 -6.79
CA SER A 83 -6.01 5.90 -7.62
C SER A 83 -5.02 6.81 -6.90
N GLY A 84 -4.96 6.77 -5.58
CA GLY A 84 -4.13 7.67 -4.78
C GLY A 84 -2.87 7.04 -4.19
N VAL A 85 -2.84 5.71 -3.99
CA VAL A 85 -1.76 5.04 -3.28
C VAL A 85 -1.34 3.75 -3.98
N GLY A 86 -0.04 3.59 -4.22
CA GLY A 86 0.57 2.32 -4.59
C GLY A 86 1.20 1.66 -3.36
N TRP A 87 1.08 0.35 -3.24
CA TRP A 87 1.62 -0.42 -2.14
C TRP A 87 2.72 -1.37 -2.59
N ILE A 88 3.80 -1.42 -1.81
CA ILE A 88 4.80 -2.48 -1.87
C ILE A 88 4.81 -3.15 -0.49
N PHE A 89 4.36 -4.40 -0.44
CA PHE A 89 4.23 -5.15 0.81
C PHE A 89 5.51 -5.92 1.12
N GLN A 90 5.80 -6.11 2.40
CA GLN A 90 6.96 -6.88 2.86
C GLN A 90 6.85 -8.37 2.50
N ASP A 91 5.63 -8.92 2.52
CA ASP A 91 5.34 -10.33 2.26
C ASP A 91 4.92 -10.59 0.80
N PHE A 92 5.27 -9.69 -0.11
CA PHE A 92 5.03 -9.72 -1.57
C PHE A 92 3.55 -9.83 -1.98
N HIS A 93 2.74 -10.63 -1.31
CA HIS A 93 1.32 -10.92 -1.58
C HIS A 93 1.07 -11.45 -3.00
N LEU A 94 1.98 -12.26 -3.48
CA LEU A 94 1.83 -12.95 -4.77
C LEU A 94 0.87 -14.13 -4.64
N VAL A 95 0.19 -14.46 -5.73
CA VAL A 95 -0.63 -15.66 -5.84
C VAL A 95 0.27 -16.81 -6.28
N ASP A 96 0.54 -17.77 -5.40
CA ASP A 96 1.55 -18.82 -5.57
C ASP A 96 1.39 -19.69 -6.84
N ARG A 97 0.17 -19.81 -7.34
CA ARG A 97 -0.17 -20.65 -8.51
C ARG A 97 -0.18 -19.90 -9.83
N LEU A 98 -0.07 -18.59 -9.79
CA LEU A 98 0.06 -17.75 -10.98
C LEU A 98 1.53 -17.49 -11.25
N ASP A 99 1.90 -17.41 -12.52
CA ASP A 99 3.24 -17.00 -12.89
C ASP A 99 3.43 -15.48 -12.71
N ALA A 100 4.63 -14.97 -12.98
CA ALA A 100 4.95 -13.57 -12.80
C ALA A 100 4.08 -12.65 -13.68
N LEU A 101 3.81 -13.05 -14.91
CA LEU A 101 2.97 -12.31 -15.83
C LEU A 101 1.54 -12.21 -15.32
N ASP A 102 0.97 -13.35 -14.95
CA ASP A 102 -0.40 -13.44 -14.43
C ASP A 102 -0.56 -12.69 -13.10
N ASN A 103 0.42 -12.75 -12.19
CA ASN A 103 0.39 -11.99 -10.94
C ASN A 103 0.31 -10.47 -11.18
N VAL A 104 1.06 -9.95 -12.16
CA VAL A 104 1.02 -8.53 -12.50
C VAL A 104 -0.28 -8.19 -13.26
N ALA A 105 -0.66 -8.99 -14.25
CA ALA A 105 -1.87 -8.78 -15.04
C ALA A 105 -3.14 -8.82 -14.16
N PHE A 106 -3.22 -9.75 -13.22
CA PHE A 106 -4.35 -9.88 -12.28
C PHE A 106 -4.63 -8.61 -11.49
N SER A 107 -3.59 -7.91 -11.03
CA SER A 107 -3.76 -6.65 -10.32
C SER A 107 -4.35 -5.54 -11.21
N LEU A 108 -4.01 -5.51 -12.48
CA LEU A 108 -4.53 -4.57 -13.47
C LEU A 108 -5.98 -4.90 -13.85
N GLU A 109 -6.32 -6.18 -14.00
CA GLU A 109 -7.69 -6.63 -14.21
C GLU A 109 -8.63 -6.28 -13.05
N LEU A 110 -8.17 -6.47 -11.81
CA LEU A 110 -8.92 -6.04 -10.63
C LEU A 110 -9.17 -4.53 -10.59
N SER A 111 -8.31 -3.74 -11.24
CA SER A 111 -8.53 -2.29 -11.40
C SER A 111 -9.54 -1.94 -12.50
N GLY A 112 -10.01 -2.93 -13.26
CA GLY A 112 -11.01 -2.79 -14.32
C GLY A 112 -10.45 -2.76 -15.75
N MET A 113 -9.18 -3.13 -15.93
CA MET A 113 -8.56 -3.23 -17.26
C MET A 113 -8.99 -4.52 -17.97
N SER A 114 -9.06 -4.50 -19.31
CA SER A 114 -9.30 -5.71 -20.07
C SER A 114 -8.10 -6.66 -20.00
N SER A 115 -8.32 -7.99 -20.04
CA SER A 115 -7.24 -8.99 -19.95
C SER A 115 -6.13 -8.77 -20.97
N SER A 116 -6.48 -8.49 -22.22
CA SER A 116 -5.47 -8.23 -23.28
C SER A 116 -4.63 -6.97 -23.01
N GLU A 117 -5.22 -5.91 -22.48
CA GLU A 117 -4.48 -4.70 -22.11
C GLU A 117 -3.64 -4.92 -20.86
N ALA A 118 -4.19 -5.65 -19.88
CA ALA A 118 -3.50 -5.99 -18.64
C ALA A 118 -2.25 -6.83 -18.91
N GLU A 119 -2.36 -7.85 -19.76
CA GLU A 119 -1.24 -8.69 -20.18
C GLU A 119 -0.14 -7.88 -20.87
N GLY A 120 -0.48 -7.02 -21.82
CA GLY A 120 0.50 -6.17 -22.52
C GLY A 120 1.24 -5.24 -21.54
N ARG A 121 0.52 -4.60 -20.60
CA ARG A 121 1.15 -3.75 -19.60
C ARG A 121 1.99 -4.53 -18.57
N ALA A 122 1.56 -5.75 -18.23
CA ALA A 122 2.32 -6.62 -17.34
C ALA A 122 3.66 -7.04 -17.98
N MET A 123 3.65 -7.40 -19.25
CA MET A 123 4.89 -7.71 -20.01
C MET A 123 5.85 -6.51 -20.03
N ASP A 124 5.34 -5.33 -20.31
CA ASP A 124 6.16 -4.09 -20.29
C ASP A 124 6.73 -3.80 -18.90
N ALA A 125 5.93 -3.95 -17.84
CA ALA A 125 6.36 -3.73 -16.47
C ALA A 125 7.47 -4.72 -16.06
N LEU A 126 7.30 -6.01 -16.32
CA LEU A 126 8.30 -7.04 -16.03
C LEU A 126 9.59 -6.83 -16.82
N THR A 127 9.49 -6.41 -18.07
CA THR A 127 10.66 -6.07 -18.90
C THR A 127 11.45 -4.91 -18.29
N ARG A 128 10.77 -3.87 -17.82
CA ARG A 128 11.40 -2.69 -17.19
C ARG A 128 12.17 -3.03 -15.91
N VAL A 129 11.76 -4.06 -15.19
CA VAL A 129 12.45 -4.52 -13.97
C VAL A 129 13.42 -5.68 -14.23
N GLY A 130 13.67 -6.05 -15.48
CA GLY A 130 14.64 -7.09 -15.88
C GLY A 130 14.14 -8.52 -15.67
N LEU A 131 12.83 -8.74 -15.71
CA LEU A 131 12.19 -10.05 -15.56
C LEU A 131 11.57 -10.59 -16.85
N ALA A 132 11.98 -10.08 -18.02
CA ALA A 132 11.46 -10.54 -19.32
C ALA A 132 11.58 -12.05 -19.52
N ASP A 133 12.71 -12.64 -19.12
CA ASP A 133 12.98 -14.07 -19.25
C ASP A 133 12.36 -14.92 -18.12
N ARG A 134 11.61 -14.31 -17.21
CA ARG A 134 11.02 -14.93 -16.02
C ARG A 134 9.50 -14.80 -15.95
N MET A 135 8.86 -14.30 -17.00
CA MET A 135 7.42 -14.05 -17.04
C MET A 135 6.57 -15.27 -16.70
N ASN A 136 7.01 -16.46 -17.16
CA ASN A 136 6.31 -17.73 -16.94
C ASN A 136 6.77 -18.47 -15.67
N PHE A 137 7.51 -17.83 -14.77
CA PHE A 137 8.00 -18.45 -13.54
C PHE A 137 7.00 -18.17 -12.41
N ILE A 138 6.61 -19.22 -11.68
CA ILE A 138 5.80 -19.09 -10.46
C ILE A 138 6.67 -18.54 -9.31
N PRO A 139 6.07 -17.96 -8.25
CA PRO A 139 6.81 -17.37 -7.13
C PRO A 139 7.92 -18.25 -6.57
N ASP A 140 7.69 -19.55 -6.39
CA ASP A 140 8.69 -20.48 -5.83
C ASP A 140 9.94 -20.65 -6.72
N GLN A 141 9.88 -20.26 -7.97
CA GLN A 141 11.00 -20.29 -8.92
C GLN A 141 11.78 -18.96 -8.96
N LEU A 142 11.30 -17.95 -8.26
CA LEU A 142 11.87 -16.62 -8.21
C LEU A 142 12.59 -16.39 -6.89
N SER A 143 13.75 -15.69 -6.94
CA SER A 143 14.41 -15.24 -5.71
C SER A 143 13.55 -14.17 -5.00
N GLY A 144 13.76 -13.96 -3.68
CA GLY A 144 13.02 -12.96 -2.92
C GLY A 144 13.08 -11.54 -3.53
N GLY A 145 14.23 -11.14 -4.09
CA GLY A 145 14.35 -9.86 -4.79
C GLY A 145 13.61 -9.81 -6.14
N GLN A 146 13.42 -10.96 -6.79
CA GLN A 146 12.62 -11.06 -8.01
C GLN A 146 11.12 -11.08 -7.70
N GLN A 147 10.73 -11.66 -6.58
CA GLN A 147 9.35 -11.62 -6.08
C GLN A 147 8.95 -10.21 -5.64
N GLN A 148 9.86 -9.41 -5.05
CA GLN A 148 9.65 -8.01 -4.67
C GLN A 148 9.45 -7.09 -5.88
#